data_a905bb5ab43f0dfd54f592d7dbd58c2a
#
_entry.id   a905bb5ab43f0dfd54f592d7dbd58c2a
#
_cell.length_a   1.000
_cell.length_b   1.000
_cell.length_c   1.000
_cell.angle_alpha   90.00
_cell.angle_beta   90.00
_cell.angle_gamma   90.00
#
_symmetry.space_group_name_H-M   'P 1'
#
loop_
_entity.id
_entity.type
_entity.pdbx_description
1 polymer ?
#
loop_
_entity_poly.entity_id
_entity_poly.type
_entity_poly.pdbx_seq_one_letter_code
_entity_poly.pdbx_strand_id
1 'polypeptide(L)' 'MKDTFRLCRKCGRPVAVIERGLYRKILVDAEAVMVAPDTSGREYVRIDGNKVLGLEVAYDSAVDAEPAYRPHRCRR' A
#
# COMPACT_ATOMS: atom_id res chain seq x y z
N MET A 1 -16.67 -2.74 -10.42
CA MET A 1 -15.29 -2.63 -10.11
C MET A 1 -14.60 -3.96 -10.02
N LYS A 2 -13.43 -4.06 -10.56
CA LYS A 2 -12.76 -5.32 -10.56
C LYS A 2 -11.84 -5.48 -9.41
N ASP A 3 -11.87 -6.64 -8.83
CA ASP A 3 -10.95 -6.99 -7.80
C ASP A 3 -9.68 -7.49 -8.38
N THR A 4 -8.59 -6.88 -8.00
CA THR A 4 -7.29 -7.36 -8.39
C THR A 4 -6.61 -8.12 -7.28
N PHE A 5 -7.39 -8.57 -6.36
CA PHE A 5 -6.96 -9.28 -5.18
C PHE A 5 -6.47 -10.66 -5.53
N ARG A 6 -5.31 -11.06 -5.08
CA ARG A 6 -4.82 -12.41 -5.31
C ARG A 6 -3.72 -12.72 -4.31
N LEU A 7 -3.29 -13.96 -4.30
CA LEU A 7 -2.21 -14.37 -3.42
C LEU A 7 -0.89 -14.35 -4.17
N CYS A 8 0.14 -13.89 -3.48
CA CYS A 8 1.47 -13.91 -4.05
C CYS A 8 1.94 -15.36 -4.19
N ARG A 9 2.43 -15.72 -5.36
CA ARG A 9 2.88 -17.08 -5.60
C ARG A 9 4.07 -17.47 -4.77
N LYS A 10 4.90 -16.51 -4.39
CA LYS A 10 6.13 -16.83 -3.69
C LYS A 10 5.95 -16.92 -2.19
N CYS A 11 5.19 -16.03 -1.61
CA CYS A 11 5.05 -16.01 -0.16
C CYS A 11 3.65 -16.30 0.33
N GLY A 12 2.68 -16.42 -0.58
CA GLY A 12 1.32 -16.78 -0.21
C GLY A 12 0.50 -15.69 0.43
N ARG A 13 1.04 -14.50 0.58
CA ARG A 13 0.30 -13.40 1.21
C ARG A 13 -0.67 -12.78 0.24
N PRO A 14 -1.79 -12.25 0.75
CA PRO A 14 -2.72 -11.52 -0.12
C PRO A 14 -2.07 -10.24 -0.65
N VAL A 15 -2.19 -10.04 -1.94
CA VAL A 15 -1.64 -8.86 -2.59
C VAL A 15 -2.67 -8.25 -3.50
N ALA A 16 -2.47 -7.01 -3.86
CA ALA A 16 -3.32 -6.30 -4.80
C ALA A 16 -2.45 -5.56 -5.78
N VAL A 17 -3.02 -5.22 -6.93
CA VAL A 17 -2.32 -4.47 -7.96
C VAL A 17 -2.96 -3.08 -8.04
N ILE A 18 -2.15 -2.05 -7.92
CA ILE A 18 -2.60 -0.68 -8.07
C ILE A 18 -2.05 -0.17 -9.39
N GLU A 19 -2.94 0.35 -10.22
CA GLU A 19 -2.54 0.87 -11.52
C GLU A 19 -2.18 2.34 -11.40
N ARG A 20 -1.09 2.71 -12.03
CA ARG A 20 -0.66 4.08 -12.08
C ARG A 20 -0.46 4.45 -13.54
N GLY A 21 -1.37 5.21 -14.08
CA GLY A 21 -1.35 5.51 -15.49
C GLY A 21 -1.71 4.29 -16.32
N LEU A 22 -1.34 4.31 -17.58
CA LEU A 22 -1.74 3.25 -18.50
C LEU A 22 -0.87 2.02 -18.47
N TYR A 23 0.39 2.19 -18.09
CA TYR A 23 1.34 1.09 -18.25
C TYR A 23 2.02 0.65 -16.96
N ARG A 24 1.74 1.31 -15.87
CA ARG A 24 2.41 0.97 -14.63
C ARG A 24 1.48 0.28 -13.67
N LYS A 25 1.97 -0.79 -13.10
CA LYS A 25 1.25 -1.54 -12.07
C LYS A 25 2.17 -1.73 -10.89
N ILE A 26 1.64 -1.48 -9.71
CA ILE A 26 2.41 -1.60 -8.48
C ILE A 26 1.79 -2.69 -7.64
N LEU A 27 2.62 -3.65 -7.25
CA LEU A 27 2.15 -4.74 -6.41
C LEU A 27 2.29 -4.33 -4.95
N VAL A 28 1.20 -4.40 -4.22
CA VAL A 28 1.15 -3.99 -2.82
C VAL A 28 0.51 -5.09 -1.99
N ASP A 29 0.75 -5.05 -0.69
CA ASP A 29 0.01 -5.91 0.22
C ASP A 29 -1.46 -5.50 0.19
N ALA A 30 -2.35 -6.48 0.25
CA ALA A 30 -3.77 -6.22 0.08
C ALA A 30 -4.41 -5.48 1.25
N GLU A 31 -3.75 -5.46 2.39
CA GLU A 31 -4.29 -4.82 3.57
C GLU A 31 -3.91 -3.35 3.62
N ALA A 32 -4.91 -2.48 3.65
CA ALA A 32 -4.66 -1.05 3.78
C ALA A 32 -4.29 -0.71 5.22
N VAL A 33 -3.40 0.26 5.36
CA VAL A 33 -3.00 0.76 6.68
C VAL A 33 -3.18 2.26 6.70
N MET A 34 -3.32 2.82 7.88
CA MET A 34 -3.40 4.28 8.02
C MET A 34 -1.99 4.83 8.16
N VAL A 35 -1.69 5.84 7.37
CA VAL A 35 -0.34 6.40 7.28
C VAL A 35 -0.40 7.89 7.52
N ALA A 36 0.36 8.35 8.50
CA ALA A 36 0.51 9.79 8.77
C ALA A 36 1.74 10.29 8.01
N PRO A 37 1.64 11.42 7.32
CA PRO A 37 2.77 11.93 6.52
C PRO A 37 3.98 12.20 7.39
N ASP A 38 5.14 11.74 6.92
CA ASP A 38 6.39 11.95 7.65
C ASP A 38 7.54 11.70 6.69
N THR A 39 8.35 12.71 6.44
CA THR A 39 9.43 12.59 5.47
C THR A 39 10.51 11.61 5.91
N SER A 40 10.57 11.27 7.19
CA SER A 40 11.52 10.28 7.68
C SER A 40 10.91 8.90 7.77
N GLY A 41 9.67 8.73 7.31
CA GLY A 41 8.99 7.47 7.39
C GLY A 41 9.31 6.55 6.22
N ARG A 42 8.49 5.52 6.08
CA ARG A 42 8.65 4.54 5.02
C ARG A 42 7.79 4.91 3.83
N GLU A 43 8.05 4.26 2.72
CA GLU A 43 7.30 4.49 1.50
C GLU A 43 6.05 3.63 1.49
N TYR A 44 4.93 4.27 1.15
CA TYR A 44 3.63 3.60 0.99
C TYR A 44 3.03 4.00 -0.33
N VAL A 45 2.04 3.25 -0.79
CA VAL A 45 1.39 3.49 -2.07
C VAL A 45 -0.07 3.81 -1.82
N ARG A 46 -0.52 4.96 -2.30
CA ARG A 46 -1.92 5.35 -2.20
C ARG A 46 -2.73 4.62 -3.25
N ILE A 47 -4.06 4.65 -3.05
CA ILE A 47 -4.95 3.95 -3.97
C ILE A 47 -4.84 4.49 -5.41
N ASP A 48 -4.43 5.74 -5.58
CA ASP A 48 -4.26 6.33 -6.89
C ASP A 48 -2.89 6.03 -7.51
N GLY A 49 -2.07 5.24 -6.84
CA GLY A 49 -0.76 4.88 -7.34
C GLY A 49 0.37 5.80 -6.94
N ASN A 50 0.05 6.91 -6.28
CA ASN A 50 1.09 7.83 -5.84
C ASN A 50 1.78 7.30 -4.60
N LYS A 51 3.07 7.58 -4.49
CA LYS A 51 3.85 7.15 -3.34
C LYS A 51 3.88 8.24 -2.29
N VAL A 52 3.83 7.85 -1.04
CA VAL A 52 3.93 8.80 0.06
C VAL A 52 4.90 8.25 1.09
N LEU A 53 5.58 9.14 1.78
CA LEU A 53 6.41 8.77 2.92
C LEU A 53 5.63 9.04 4.19
N GLY A 54 5.65 8.08 5.10
CA GLY A 54 4.91 8.25 6.33
C GLY A 54 5.14 7.14 7.32
N LEU A 55 4.40 7.20 8.41
CA LEU A 55 4.45 6.20 9.47
C LEU A 55 3.07 5.61 9.66
N GLU A 56 3.02 4.31 9.89
CA GLU A 56 1.76 3.66 10.20
C GLU A 56 1.29 4.08 11.60
N VAL A 57 0.01 4.41 11.68
CA VAL A 57 -0.59 4.85 12.94
C VAL A 57 -1.87 4.09 13.16
N ALA A 58 -2.36 4.11 14.38
CA ALA A 58 -3.64 3.49 14.69
C ALA A 58 -4.75 4.21 13.95
N TYR A 59 -5.81 3.49 13.66
CA TYR A 59 -6.88 3.98 12.82
C TYR A 59 -7.42 5.34 13.27
N ASP A 60 -7.52 5.56 14.54
CA ASP A 60 -8.14 6.78 15.06
C ASP A 60 -7.16 7.69 15.80
N SER A 61 -5.86 7.51 15.60
CA SER A 61 -4.89 8.21 16.43
C SER A 61 -4.29 9.45 15.79
N ALA A 62 -4.50 9.68 14.50
CA ALA A 62 -3.92 10.85 13.85
C ALA A 62 -4.91 11.48 12.91
N VAL A 63 -5.01 12.80 12.99
CA VAL A 63 -5.95 13.55 12.16
C VAL A 63 -5.55 13.52 10.69
N ASP A 64 -4.25 13.55 10.43
CA ASP A 64 -3.76 13.65 9.06
C ASP A 64 -3.55 12.31 8.39
N ALA A 65 -3.86 11.22 9.05
CA ALA A 65 -3.59 9.91 8.48
C ALA A 65 -4.54 9.61 7.33
N GLU A 66 -4.02 8.92 6.32
CA GLU A 66 -4.78 8.50 5.14
C GLU A 66 -4.54 7.02 4.92
N PRO A 67 -5.50 6.32 4.31
CA PRO A 67 -5.26 4.92 3.96
C PRO A 67 -4.24 4.81 2.83
N ALA A 68 -3.36 3.85 2.96
CA ALA A 68 -2.37 3.56 1.95
C ALA A 68 -1.98 2.08 2.07
N TYR A 69 -1.16 1.61 1.16
CA TYR A 69 -0.78 0.22 1.11
C TYR A 69 0.72 0.08 1.20
N ARG A 70 1.16 -0.97 1.88
CA ARG A 70 2.59 -1.29 1.92
C ARG A 70 3.01 -1.87 0.57
N PRO A 71 4.12 -1.40 0.00
CA PRO A 71 4.65 -2.06 -1.20
C PRO A 71 4.92 -3.52 -0.86
N HIS A 72 4.52 -4.42 -1.75
CA HIS A 72 4.70 -5.84 -1.48
C HIS A 72 6.16 -6.23 -1.63
N ARG A 73 6.66 -6.94 -0.65
CA ARG A 73 8.00 -7.50 -0.70
C ARG A 73 7.91 -8.95 -0.28
N CYS A 74 8.33 -9.82 -1.18
CA CYS A 74 8.36 -11.24 -0.86
C CYS A 74 9.58 -11.52 0.00
N ARG A 75 9.32 -12.21 1.09
CA ARG A 75 10.41 -12.70 1.92
C ARG A 75 10.35 -14.20 1.97
N ARG A 76 11.47 -14.81 1.79
CA ARG A 76 11.55 -16.27 1.82
C ARG A 76 12.49 -16.70 2.88
#